data_993ee30d1d23afe08056ae1f4cd7407e
#
_entry.id   993ee30d1d23afe08056ae1f4cd7407e
#
_cell.length_a   1.000
_cell.length_b   1.000
_cell.length_c   1.000
_cell.angle_alpha   90.00
_cell.angle_beta   90.00
_cell.angle_gamma   90.00
#
_symmetry.space_group_name_H-M   'P 1'
#
loop_
_entity.id
_entity.type
_entity.pdbx_description
1 polymer ?
#
loop_
_entity_poly.entity_id
_entity_poly.type
_entity_poly.pdbx_seq_one_letter_code
_entity_poly.pdbx_strand_id
1 'polypeptide(L)'
;MTYSHEIRIRYADCDMQGVVYNAHYLTFIDDAFDCWLRSLDLAFENVYGWEVMLKKAEITWHIPVKFADQLEIECGIESWGNTSFKAFFEGKVKGESSFTSSVVYVCVDHETYSLSLIHI
;
A
#
# COMPACT_ATOMS: atom_id res chain seq x y z
N MET A 1 1.85 -10.96 -10.83
CA MET A 1 1.50 -9.72 -11.53
C MET A 1 1.81 -8.53 -10.63
N THR A 2 2.40 -7.53 -11.16
CA THR A 2 2.82 -6.35 -10.39
C THR A 2 2.17 -5.10 -10.97
N TYR A 3 1.97 -4.13 -10.11
CA TYR A 3 1.47 -2.81 -10.45
C TYR A 3 2.46 -1.80 -9.90
N SER A 4 2.73 -0.73 -10.63
CA SER A 4 3.59 0.35 -10.18
C SER A 4 2.80 1.64 -10.04
N HIS A 5 3.05 2.35 -8.96
CA HIS A 5 2.44 3.65 -8.67
C HIS A 5 3.54 4.66 -8.39
N GLU A 6 3.46 5.82 -9.04
CA GLU A 6 4.47 6.86 -8.88
C GLU A 6 3.94 8.02 -8.03
N ILE A 7 4.76 8.49 -7.11
CA ILE A 7 4.46 9.62 -6.23
C ILE A 7 5.65 10.58 -6.27
N ARG A 8 5.40 11.84 -6.59
CA ARG A 8 6.41 12.88 -6.40
C ARG A 8 6.35 13.34 -4.96
N ILE A 9 7.48 13.28 -4.26
CA ILE A 9 7.54 13.67 -2.85
C ILE A 9 7.46 15.19 -2.75
N ARG A 10 6.49 15.66 -1.96
CA ARG A 10 6.21 17.07 -1.77
C ARG A 10 6.89 17.58 -0.51
N TYR A 11 7.00 18.90 -0.44
CA TYR A 11 7.51 19.57 0.76
C TYR A 11 6.76 19.11 2.02
N ALA A 12 5.42 19.02 1.93
CA ALA A 12 4.58 18.64 3.06
C ALA A 12 4.78 17.18 3.51
N ASP A 13 5.41 16.35 2.72
CA ASP A 13 5.64 14.95 3.07
C ASP A 13 6.90 14.76 3.92
N CYS A 14 7.72 15.79 4.05
CA CYS A 14 9.03 15.70 4.68
C CYS A 14 9.04 16.31 6.07
N ASP A 15 9.92 15.80 6.93
CA ASP A 15 10.19 16.37 8.25
C ASP A 15 11.37 17.36 8.18
N MET A 16 11.82 17.80 9.33
CA MET A 16 12.91 18.79 9.41
C MET A 16 14.24 18.27 8.86
N GLN A 17 14.40 16.97 8.71
CA GLN A 17 15.62 16.37 8.16
C GLN A 17 15.61 16.36 6.64
N GLY A 18 14.51 16.78 6.00
CA GLY A 18 14.39 16.79 4.55
C GLY A 18 14.06 15.43 3.95
N VAL A 19 13.69 14.48 4.77
CA VAL A 19 13.28 13.14 4.35
C VAL A 19 11.82 12.91 4.67
N VAL A 20 11.19 11.97 3.97
CA VAL A 20 9.79 11.62 4.22
C VAL A 20 9.62 11.21 5.68
N TYR A 21 8.62 11.80 6.33
CA TYR A 21 8.29 11.46 7.71
C TYR A 21 7.82 10.00 7.79
N ASN A 22 8.32 9.27 8.78
CA ASN A 22 8.09 7.82 8.89
C ASN A 22 6.62 7.42 8.80
N ALA A 23 5.73 8.20 9.37
CA ALA A 23 4.29 7.90 9.37
C ALA A 23 3.65 8.00 7.99
N HIS A 24 4.27 8.69 7.04
CA HIS A 24 3.70 8.87 5.71
C HIS A 24 3.92 7.67 4.78
N TYR A 25 4.86 6.79 5.08
CA TYR A 25 5.11 5.63 4.22
C TYR A 25 3.87 4.75 4.07
N LEU A 26 3.15 4.52 5.17
CA LEU A 26 1.93 3.73 5.11
C LEU A 26 0.83 4.44 4.32
N THR A 27 0.76 5.75 4.40
CA THR A 27 -0.16 6.55 3.58
C THR A 27 0.13 6.36 2.09
N PHE A 28 1.40 6.37 1.69
CA PHE A 28 1.78 6.14 0.30
C PHE A 28 1.46 4.72 -0.15
N ILE A 29 1.67 3.74 0.73
CA ILE A 29 1.33 2.35 0.44
C ILE A 29 -0.18 2.20 0.24
N ASP A 30 -0.98 2.82 1.10
CA ASP A 30 -2.43 2.78 0.98
C ASP A 30 -2.91 3.43 -0.32
N ASP A 31 -2.31 4.54 -0.71
CA ASP A 31 -2.63 5.19 -1.97
C ASP A 31 -2.27 4.32 -3.16
N ALA A 32 -1.11 3.69 -3.13
CA ALA A 32 -0.70 2.75 -4.17
C ALA A 32 -1.66 1.56 -4.26
N PHE A 33 -2.08 1.03 -3.12
CA PHE A 33 -3.02 -0.08 -3.07
C PHE A 33 -4.39 0.33 -3.65
N ASP A 34 -4.90 1.49 -3.28
CA ASP A 34 -6.16 2.00 -3.83
C ASP A 34 -6.09 2.17 -5.36
N CYS A 35 -5.01 2.78 -5.84
CA CYS A 35 -4.82 2.96 -7.28
C CYS A 35 -4.72 1.61 -8.01
N TRP A 36 -4.08 0.63 -7.37
CA TRP A 36 -3.99 -0.71 -7.93
C TRP A 36 -5.36 -1.36 -8.06
N LEU A 37 -6.18 -1.28 -7.00
CA LEU A 37 -7.55 -1.79 -7.05
C LEU A 37 -8.38 -1.10 -8.13
N ARG A 38 -8.26 0.21 -8.26
CA ARG A 38 -8.96 0.96 -9.31
C ARG A 38 -8.54 0.52 -10.71
N SER A 39 -7.27 0.21 -10.89
CA SER A 39 -6.78 -0.28 -12.19
C SER A 39 -7.38 -1.64 -12.57
N LEU A 40 -7.89 -2.38 -11.58
CA LEU A 40 -8.51 -3.70 -11.77
C LEU A 40 -10.04 -3.64 -11.69
N ASP A 41 -10.63 -2.45 -11.65
CA ASP A 41 -12.07 -2.23 -11.43
C ASP A 41 -12.57 -2.80 -10.09
N LEU A 42 -11.70 -2.81 -9.09
CA LEU A 42 -12.00 -3.32 -7.75
C LEU A 42 -12.05 -2.20 -6.71
N ALA A 43 -12.31 -0.96 -7.11
CA ALA A 43 -12.42 0.16 -6.18
C ALA A 43 -13.52 -0.13 -5.14
N PHE A 44 -13.27 0.27 -3.89
CA PHE A 44 -14.18 -0.06 -2.78
C PHE A 44 -15.60 0.42 -3.00
N GLU A 45 -15.79 1.57 -3.61
CA GLU A 45 -17.12 2.09 -3.91
C GLU A 45 -17.87 1.29 -4.97
N ASN A 46 -17.20 0.43 -5.71
CA ASN A 46 -17.77 -0.39 -6.78
C ASN A 46 -17.98 -1.84 -6.39
N VAL A 47 -17.52 -2.24 -5.21
CA VAL A 47 -17.62 -3.63 -4.75
C VAL A 47 -18.55 -3.68 -3.55
N TYR A 48 -19.70 -4.29 -3.75
CA TYR A 48 -20.71 -4.37 -2.71
C TYR A 48 -20.48 -5.54 -1.78
N GLY A 49 -20.75 -5.30 -0.49
CA GLY A 49 -20.82 -6.36 0.50
C GLY A 49 -19.49 -6.76 1.11
N TRP A 50 -18.38 -6.11 0.71
CA TRP A 50 -17.10 -6.38 1.36
C TRP A 50 -16.20 -5.15 1.38
N GLU A 51 -15.33 -5.14 2.36
CA GLU A 51 -14.25 -4.16 2.47
C GLU A 51 -12.99 -4.89 2.88
N VAL A 52 -11.85 -4.27 2.69
CA VAL A 52 -10.62 -4.76 3.28
C VAL A 52 -10.18 -3.81 4.37
N MET A 53 -9.66 -4.38 5.44
CA MET A 53 -9.09 -3.60 6.53
C MET A 53 -7.67 -4.07 6.79
N LEU A 54 -6.82 -3.13 7.11
CA LEU A 54 -5.43 -3.43 7.44
C LEU A 54 -5.39 -4.11 8.81
N LYS A 55 -4.74 -5.26 8.88
CA LYS A 55 -4.56 -6.00 10.12
C LYS A 55 -3.15 -5.88 10.66
N LYS A 56 -2.15 -5.94 9.77
CA LYS A 56 -0.75 -5.92 10.16
C LYS A 56 0.06 -5.28 9.05
N ALA A 57 1.02 -4.46 9.41
CA ALA A 57 1.94 -3.86 8.45
C ALA A 57 3.36 -3.96 9.00
N GLU A 58 4.29 -4.38 8.15
CA GLU A 58 5.71 -4.36 8.45
C GLU A 58 6.40 -3.55 7.38
N ILE A 59 7.25 -2.61 7.78
CA ILE A 59 8.03 -1.78 6.87
C ILE A 59 9.48 -1.85 7.29
N THR A 60 10.34 -2.12 6.32
CA THR A 60 11.79 -2.07 6.52
C THR A 60 12.34 -0.97 5.64
N TRP A 61 13.02 -0.01 6.25
CA TRP A 61 13.63 1.12 5.54
C TRP A 61 15.08 0.81 5.20
N HIS A 62 15.46 1.11 3.97
CA HIS A 62 16.82 0.91 3.47
C HIS A 62 17.52 2.23 3.21
N ILE A 63 16.88 3.12 2.44
CA ILE A 63 17.40 4.44 2.09
C ILE A 63 16.26 5.45 2.27
N PRO A 64 16.49 6.56 2.98
CA PRO A 64 15.43 7.56 3.14
C PRO A 64 15.00 8.13 1.79
N VAL A 65 13.70 8.32 1.64
CA VAL A 65 13.14 9.05 0.49
C VAL A 65 13.18 10.54 0.83
N LYS A 66 13.62 11.36 -0.11
CA LYS A 66 13.90 12.77 0.12
C LYS A 66 12.93 13.65 -0.62
N PHE A 67 12.89 14.92 -0.23
CA PHE A 67 12.12 15.94 -0.92
C PHE A 67 12.44 15.94 -2.41
N ALA A 68 11.39 16.06 -3.21
CA ALA A 68 11.44 16.09 -4.68
C ALA A 68 11.81 14.77 -5.36
N ASP A 69 12.07 13.71 -4.60
CA ASP A 69 12.27 12.39 -5.19
C ASP A 69 11.00 11.93 -5.91
N GLN A 70 11.19 11.15 -6.97
CA GLN A 70 10.12 10.43 -7.63
C GLN A 70 10.13 9.01 -7.05
N LEU A 71 9.15 8.72 -6.22
CA LEU A 71 9.01 7.41 -5.59
C LEU A 71 8.15 6.52 -6.46
N GLU A 72 8.65 5.34 -6.79
CA GLU A 72 7.89 4.31 -7.49
C GLU A 72 7.59 3.20 -6.49
N ILE A 73 6.32 2.88 -6.29
CA ILE A 73 5.91 1.78 -5.42
C ILE A 73 5.41 0.63 -6.28
N GLU A 74 6.14 -0.47 -6.24
CA GLU A 74 5.73 -1.70 -6.89
C GLU A 74 4.86 -2.50 -5.93
N CYS A 75 3.72 -2.97 -6.43
CA CYS A 75 2.71 -3.68 -5.64
C CYS A 75 2.54 -5.10 -6.16
N GLY A 76 2.38 -6.06 -5.26
CA GLY A 76 2.10 -7.44 -5.62
C GLY A 76 1.42 -8.16 -4.47
N ILE A 77 0.87 -9.33 -4.76
CA ILE A 77 0.30 -10.20 -3.74
C ILE A 77 1.33 -11.26 -3.40
N GLU A 78 1.66 -11.38 -2.12
CA GLU A 78 2.61 -12.38 -1.63
C GLU A 78 1.92 -13.71 -1.37
N SER A 79 0.72 -13.68 -0.75
CA SER A 79 -0.01 -14.90 -0.45
C SER A 79 -1.51 -14.61 -0.26
N TRP A 80 -2.32 -15.64 -0.48
CA TRP A 80 -3.77 -15.59 -0.32
C TRP A 80 -4.21 -16.53 0.79
N GLY A 81 -5.15 -16.09 1.64
CA GLY A 81 -5.87 -16.92 2.58
C GLY A 81 -7.37 -16.91 2.27
N ASN A 82 -8.19 -17.44 3.16
CA ASN A 82 -9.64 -17.47 2.96
C ASN A 82 -10.29 -16.13 3.25
N THR A 83 -9.86 -15.44 4.32
CA THR A 83 -10.42 -14.16 4.76
C THR A 83 -9.39 -13.05 4.74
N SER A 84 -8.15 -13.36 4.36
CA SER A 84 -7.06 -12.40 4.36
C SER A 84 -6.13 -12.63 3.18
N PHE A 85 -5.34 -11.62 2.86
CA PHE A 85 -4.25 -11.77 1.90
C PHE A 85 -3.08 -10.88 2.37
N LYS A 86 -1.88 -11.26 1.93
CA LYS A 86 -0.68 -10.49 2.23
C LYS A 86 -0.18 -9.85 0.95
N ALA A 87 -0.14 -8.54 0.94
CA ALA A 87 0.39 -7.76 -0.17
C ALA A 87 1.83 -7.38 0.12
N PHE A 88 2.62 -7.28 -0.93
CA PHE A 88 4.01 -6.86 -0.85
C PHE A 88 4.18 -5.56 -1.62
N PHE A 89 4.91 -4.62 -1.02
CA PHE A 89 5.20 -3.32 -1.63
C PHE A 89 6.70 -3.06 -1.55
N GLU A 90 7.24 -2.51 -2.62
CA GLU A 90 8.61 -2.05 -2.63
C GLU A 90 8.67 -0.64 -3.20
N GLY A 91 9.21 0.28 -2.43
CA GLY A 91 9.43 1.64 -2.88
C GLY A 91 10.82 1.80 -3.44
N LYS A 92 10.92 2.40 -4.62
CA LYS A 92 12.19 2.62 -5.31
C LYS A 92 12.33 4.08 -5.72
N VAL A 93 13.55 4.59 -5.62
CA VAL A 93 13.92 5.89 -6.16
C VAL A 93 15.08 5.66 -7.11
N LYS A 94 14.91 6.02 -8.37
CA LYS A 94 15.93 5.81 -9.42
C LYS A 94 16.40 4.35 -9.49
N GLY A 95 15.47 3.41 -9.31
CA GLY A 95 15.76 1.99 -9.36
C GLY A 95 16.35 1.38 -8.10
N GLU A 96 16.66 2.18 -7.09
CA GLU A 96 17.19 1.67 -5.83
C GLU A 96 16.09 1.48 -4.80
N SER A 97 16.11 0.36 -4.09
CA SER A 97 15.11 0.07 -3.06
C SER A 97 15.26 1.02 -1.89
N SER A 98 14.20 1.76 -1.59
CA SER A 98 14.15 2.65 -0.44
C SER A 98 13.50 1.98 0.75
N PHE A 99 12.48 1.16 0.51
CA PHE A 99 11.84 0.39 1.56
C PHE A 99 11.13 -0.82 0.97
N THR A 100 10.88 -1.79 1.83
CA THR A 100 10.01 -2.93 1.51
C THR A 100 8.95 -3.03 2.59
N SER A 101 7.78 -3.55 2.23
CA SER A 101 6.68 -3.67 3.17
C SER A 101 5.85 -4.91 2.86
N SER A 102 5.38 -5.57 3.92
CA SER A 102 4.38 -6.62 3.84
C SER A 102 3.17 -6.16 4.65
N VAL A 103 2.00 -6.20 4.04
CA VAL A 103 0.76 -5.75 4.68
C VAL A 103 -0.28 -6.85 4.59
N VAL A 104 -0.83 -7.23 5.74
CA VAL A 104 -1.92 -8.19 5.81
C VAL A 104 -3.23 -7.40 5.85
N TYR A 105 -4.07 -7.67 4.85
CA TYR A 105 -5.42 -7.14 4.79
C TYR A 105 -6.40 -8.26 5.09
N VAL A 106 -7.46 -7.94 5.83
CA VAL A 106 -8.55 -8.87 6.06
C VAL A 106 -9.79 -8.37 5.33
N CYS A 107 -10.54 -9.30 4.77
CA CYS A 107 -11.83 -8.99 4.16
C CYS A 107 -12.90 -9.03 5.24
N VAL A 108 -13.72 -7.99 5.29
CA VAL A 108 -14.78 -7.86 6.29
C VAL A 108 -16.09 -7.52 5.60
N ASP A 109 -17.18 -7.84 6.27
CA ASP A 109 -18.50 -7.41 5.85
C ASP A 109 -18.63 -5.89 6.05
N HIS A 110 -19.16 -5.21 5.05
CA HIS A 110 -19.24 -3.75 5.05
C HIS A 110 -20.06 -3.20 6.23
N GLU A 111 -21.08 -3.90 6.68
CA GLU A 111 -21.98 -3.42 7.74
C GLU A 111 -21.55 -3.85 9.12
N THR A 112 -21.10 -5.10 9.27
CA THR A 112 -20.84 -5.69 10.58
C THR A 112 -19.37 -5.72 10.96
N TYR A 113 -18.47 -5.51 9.98
CA TYR A 113 -17.02 -5.63 10.13
C TYR A 113 -16.57 -7.02 10.61
N SER A 114 -17.43 -8.03 10.47
CA SER A 114 -17.02 -9.42 10.71
C SER A 114 -16.24 -9.95 9.51
N LEU A 115 -15.40 -10.97 9.74
CA LEU A 115 -14.58 -11.55 8.68
C LEU A 115 -15.46 -12.11 7.56
N SER A 116 -15.04 -11.91 6.33
CA SER A 116 -15.72 -12.33 5.13
C SER A 116 -14.74 -13.07 4.22
N LEU A 117 -15.24 -14.00 3.42
CA LEU A 117 -14.43 -14.68 2.42
C LEU A 117 -14.00 -13.72 1.32
N ILE A 118 -12.83 -14.01 0.74
CA ILE A 118 -12.31 -13.22 -0.37
C ILE A 118 -13.09 -13.57 -1.63
N HIS A 119 -13.60 -12.54 -2.29
CA HIS A 119 -14.37 -12.66 -3.53
C HIS A 119 -13.63 -12.14 -4.77
N ILE A 120 -12.36 -11.87 -4.64
CA ILE A 120 -11.52 -11.33 -5.72
C ILE A 120 -10.98 -12.46 -6.58
#